data_a7f1a9cbaf36b926522b80688d91783a
#
_entry.id   a7f1a9cbaf36b926522b80688d91783a
#
_cell.length_a   1.000
_cell.length_b   1.000
_cell.length_c   1.000
_cell.angle_alpha   90.00
_cell.angle_beta   90.00
_cell.angle_gamma   90.00
#
_symmetry.space_group_name_H-M   'P 1'
#
loop_
_entity.id
_entity.type
_entity.pdbx_description
1 polymer ?
#
loop_
_entity_poly.entity_id
_entity_poly.type
_entity_poly.pdbx_seq_one_letter_code
_entity_poly.pdbx_strand_id
1 'polypeptide(L)'
;MKLLFMPYASTSGTWGSTVYLLAIARAARQRGHEVLFHACAPSSRLLVENGFEVRDFEGATGPDADARGAIRDIYDVFTTLGLDRPDYWRHLLEIEHEVIQDVQPDVVIADMRPTAAISARRCGVPTVGLASIGTDPRLQKRPEDQALDELARESARPYLGDAVESLPDLLFWSADRKIATSFTQFEPELSDVPGIRYIGYLDGTNRRGLGDLPPRPERLVLAYLSTVGWNSDTMVRSLARSAELAGVHVWCVTNANGRMVEVGGHLRLFDYLPLDELLPESAGLLFHGGQGTALASLFHGIPAIACPGQNYERQYNADRIEGLGCGVHASVMDLRPRTLSGLFSRIVDDPGVRTAARSAQVLLRALPGSSGAVDVIESGRP
;
A
#
# COMPACT_ATOMS: atom_id res chain seq x y z
N MET A 1 12.73 -13.57 19.23
CA MET A 1 11.26 -13.77 19.27
C MET A 1 10.87 -14.54 18.04
N LYS A 2 9.77 -15.28 18.13
CA LYS A 2 9.08 -15.90 17.00
C LYS A 2 7.92 -15.00 16.58
N LEU A 3 7.92 -14.51 15.35
CA LEU A 3 6.98 -13.53 14.83
C LEU A 3 6.14 -14.14 13.70
N LEU A 4 4.83 -14.00 13.80
CA LEU A 4 3.89 -14.47 12.79
C LEU A 4 3.28 -13.27 12.05
N PHE A 5 3.55 -13.17 10.76
CA PHE A 5 3.07 -12.11 9.90
C PHE A 5 1.83 -12.56 9.10
N MET A 6 0.78 -11.77 9.14
CA MET A 6 -0.50 -12.06 8.50
C MET A 6 -0.94 -10.90 7.58
N PRO A 7 -0.57 -10.93 6.29
CA PRO A 7 -1.14 -10.02 5.30
C PRO A 7 -2.62 -10.35 5.03
N TYR A 8 -3.29 -9.50 4.24
CA TYR A 8 -4.67 -9.76 3.84
C TYR A 8 -4.88 -11.15 3.21
N ALA A 9 -6.10 -11.68 3.32
CA ALA A 9 -6.42 -13.08 3.01
C ALA A 9 -7.23 -13.23 1.71
N SER A 10 -6.72 -12.70 0.58
CA SER A 10 -7.41 -12.75 -0.71
C SER A 10 -6.45 -13.00 -1.87
N THR A 11 -6.94 -13.73 -2.88
CA THR A 11 -6.24 -13.95 -4.16
C THR A 11 -6.37 -12.76 -5.11
N SER A 12 -7.23 -11.80 -4.80
CA SER A 12 -7.59 -10.66 -5.66
C SER A 12 -6.57 -9.51 -5.63
N GLY A 13 -5.35 -9.77 -5.29
CA GLY A 13 -4.14 -9.08 -5.62
C GLY A 13 -4.05 -7.56 -5.44
N THR A 14 -4.01 -7.04 -4.22
CA THR A 14 -3.26 -5.82 -3.95
C THR A 14 -1.96 -6.20 -3.22
N TRP A 15 -0.82 -5.72 -3.71
CA TRP A 15 0.48 -6.08 -3.13
C TRP A 15 0.84 -5.25 -1.89
N GLY A 16 0.12 -4.15 -1.61
CA GLY A 16 0.48 -3.17 -0.58
C GLY A 16 0.74 -3.78 0.79
N SER A 17 -0.22 -4.51 1.33
CA SER A 17 -0.10 -5.17 2.63
C SER A 17 1.09 -6.14 2.69
N THR A 18 1.21 -7.02 1.70
CA THR A 18 2.30 -8.02 1.66
C THR A 18 3.66 -7.35 1.58
N VAL A 19 3.78 -6.29 0.78
CA VAL A 19 5.03 -5.55 0.58
C VAL A 19 5.48 -4.84 1.86
N TYR A 20 4.55 -4.20 2.58
CA TYR A 20 4.84 -3.58 3.87
C TYR A 20 5.31 -4.59 4.90
N LEU A 21 4.56 -5.68 5.06
CA LEU A 21 4.92 -6.73 6.01
C LEU A 21 6.23 -7.43 5.63
N LEU A 22 6.53 -7.61 4.34
CA LEU A 22 7.81 -8.15 3.86
C LEU A 22 8.99 -7.26 4.25
N ALA A 23 8.86 -5.94 4.13
CA ALA A 23 9.92 -5.00 4.54
C ALA A 23 10.20 -5.08 6.04
N ILE A 24 9.15 -5.11 6.86
CA ILE A 24 9.27 -5.26 8.33
C ILE A 24 9.88 -6.63 8.69
N ALA A 25 9.42 -7.69 8.04
CA ALA A 25 9.91 -9.06 8.27
C ALA A 25 11.39 -9.23 7.94
N ARG A 26 11.88 -8.59 6.88
CA ARG A 26 13.33 -8.56 6.56
C ARG A 26 14.13 -7.89 7.66
N ALA A 27 13.67 -6.73 8.16
CA ALA A 27 14.33 -6.04 9.27
C ALA A 27 14.29 -6.86 10.55
N ALA A 28 13.17 -7.52 10.86
CA ALA A 28 13.05 -8.41 12.01
C ALA A 28 14.02 -9.60 11.91
N ARG A 29 14.13 -10.24 10.75
CA ARG A 29 15.08 -11.33 10.51
C ARG A 29 16.53 -10.87 10.64
N GLN A 30 16.86 -9.66 10.19
CA GLN A 30 18.20 -9.08 10.37
C GLN A 30 18.56 -8.85 11.84
N ARG A 31 17.55 -8.62 12.70
CA ARG A 31 17.73 -8.55 14.17
C ARG A 31 17.70 -9.92 14.88
N GLY A 32 17.68 -11.02 14.13
CA GLY A 32 17.74 -12.38 14.67
C GLY A 32 16.41 -12.92 15.16
N HIS A 33 15.27 -12.35 14.73
CA HIS A 33 13.97 -12.95 15.01
C HIS A 33 13.68 -14.11 14.06
N GLU A 34 12.98 -15.10 14.57
CA GLU A 34 12.35 -16.14 13.75
C GLU A 34 11.08 -15.56 13.14
N VAL A 35 10.94 -15.65 11.81
CA VAL A 35 9.87 -14.99 11.07
C VAL A 35 9.14 -15.99 10.20
N LEU A 36 7.83 -16.09 10.40
CA LEU A 36 6.92 -16.91 9.62
C LEU A 36 5.78 -16.05 9.06
N PHE A 37 5.20 -16.49 7.96
CA PHE A 37 4.00 -15.89 7.39
C PHE A 37 2.84 -16.89 7.36
N HIS A 38 1.62 -16.38 7.56
CA HIS A 38 0.38 -17.07 7.24
C HIS A 38 -0.33 -16.31 6.14
N ALA A 39 -0.21 -16.78 4.89
CA ALA A 39 -0.61 -16.04 3.70
C ALA A 39 -1.15 -16.98 2.62
N CYS A 40 -2.01 -16.46 1.73
CA CYS A 40 -2.49 -17.15 0.54
C CYS A 40 -1.80 -16.65 -0.73
N ALA A 41 -1.96 -17.40 -1.84
CA ALA A 41 -1.49 -16.95 -3.15
C ALA A 41 -2.25 -15.67 -3.61
N PRO A 42 -1.61 -14.73 -4.35
CA PRO A 42 -0.24 -14.78 -4.85
C PRO A 42 0.83 -14.35 -3.82
N SER A 43 0.40 -13.81 -2.66
CA SER A 43 1.30 -13.31 -1.61
C SER A 43 2.25 -14.37 -1.09
N SER A 44 1.75 -15.59 -0.83
CA SER A 44 2.57 -16.69 -0.34
C SER A 44 3.73 -17.04 -1.28
N ARG A 45 3.51 -17.00 -2.60
CA ARG A 45 4.57 -17.24 -3.59
C ARG A 45 5.67 -16.19 -3.50
N LEU A 46 5.31 -14.90 -3.45
CA LEU A 46 6.27 -13.82 -3.30
C LEU A 46 7.11 -13.98 -2.02
N LEU A 47 6.48 -14.35 -0.92
CA LEU A 47 7.14 -14.52 0.37
C LEU A 47 8.13 -15.69 0.36
N VAL A 48 7.75 -16.83 -0.25
CA VAL A 48 8.63 -17.98 -0.45
C VAL A 48 9.83 -17.64 -1.36
N GLU A 49 9.61 -16.91 -2.46
CA GLU A 49 10.67 -16.41 -3.35
C GLU A 49 11.66 -15.48 -2.61
N ASN A 50 11.21 -14.83 -1.53
CA ASN A 50 12.04 -14.01 -0.65
C ASN A 50 12.65 -14.79 0.54
N GLY A 51 12.54 -16.12 0.53
CA GLY A 51 13.17 -17.02 1.50
C GLY A 51 12.54 -17.01 2.88
N PHE A 52 11.23 -16.72 2.97
CA PHE A 52 10.46 -16.83 4.22
C PHE A 52 9.69 -18.15 4.27
N GLU A 53 9.55 -18.70 5.49
CA GLU A 53 8.63 -19.79 5.76
C GLU A 53 7.19 -19.28 5.70
N VAL A 54 6.32 -20.02 4.99
CA VAL A 54 4.92 -19.64 4.82
C VAL A 54 4.03 -20.82 5.16
N ARG A 55 3.07 -20.62 6.03
CA ARG A 55 1.91 -21.46 6.23
C ARG A 55 0.85 -20.99 5.23
N ASP A 56 0.71 -21.70 4.12
CA ASP A 56 -0.17 -21.36 3.01
C ASP A 56 -1.61 -21.85 3.26
N PHE A 57 -2.60 -21.13 2.74
CA PHE A 57 -4.01 -21.50 2.80
C PHE A 57 -4.76 -21.01 1.55
N GLU A 58 -6.00 -21.48 1.36
CA GLU A 58 -6.83 -21.04 0.25
C GLU A 58 -7.45 -19.67 0.52
N GLY A 59 -7.04 -18.66 -0.25
CA GLY A 59 -7.52 -17.30 -0.11
C GLY A 59 -8.89 -17.07 -0.74
N ALA A 60 -9.64 -16.07 -0.24
CA ALA A 60 -10.86 -15.61 -0.90
C ALA A 60 -10.57 -15.10 -2.30
N THR A 61 -11.52 -15.31 -3.20
CA THR A 61 -11.50 -14.74 -4.55
C THR A 61 -12.56 -13.65 -4.62
N GLY A 62 -12.13 -12.43 -4.88
CA GLY A 62 -13.04 -11.32 -5.12
C GLY A 62 -13.58 -11.31 -6.54
N PRO A 63 -14.49 -10.38 -6.86
CA PRO A 63 -15.03 -10.21 -8.19
C PRO A 63 -13.94 -9.89 -9.23
N ASP A 64 -14.22 -10.19 -10.49
CA ASP A 64 -13.31 -9.88 -11.60
C ASP A 64 -12.93 -8.39 -11.63
N ALA A 65 -11.73 -8.10 -12.12
CA ALA A 65 -11.20 -6.73 -12.18
C ALA A 65 -12.11 -5.77 -12.96
N ASP A 66 -12.76 -6.26 -14.01
CA ASP A 66 -13.69 -5.48 -14.85
C ASP A 66 -15.04 -5.21 -14.16
N ALA A 67 -15.40 -6.02 -13.16
CA ALA A 67 -16.61 -5.82 -12.35
C ALA A 67 -16.37 -4.88 -11.16
N ARG A 68 -15.15 -4.42 -10.94
CA ARG A 68 -14.80 -3.54 -9.82
C ARG A 68 -15.29 -2.12 -10.10
N GLY A 69 -16.23 -1.66 -9.29
CA GLY A 69 -16.73 -0.29 -9.33
C GLY A 69 -15.82 0.71 -8.60
N ALA A 70 -16.41 1.84 -8.22
CA ALA A 70 -15.76 2.79 -7.33
C ALA A 70 -15.50 2.16 -5.95
N ILE A 71 -14.33 2.43 -5.38
CA ILE A 71 -13.98 2.05 -4.00
C ILE A 71 -14.24 3.29 -3.12
N ARG A 72 -15.38 3.32 -2.45
CA ARG A 72 -15.87 4.47 -1.69
C ARG A 72 -15.41 4.49 -0.24
N ASP A 73 -15.15 3.30 0.31
CA ASP A 73 -14.81 3.08 1.72
C ASP A 73 -14.13 1.71 1.90
N ILE A 74 -13.84 1.38 3.16
CA ILE A 74 -13.18 0.11 3.53
C ILE A 74 -14.07 -1.11 3.26
N TYR A 75 -15.39 -0.98 3.29
CA TYR A 75 -16.30 -2.09 3.02
C TYR A 75 -16.24 -2.49 1.55
N ASP A 76 -16.20 -1.52 0.64
CA ASP A 76 -15.97 -1.77 -0.79
C ASP A 76 -14.61 -2.49 -1.03
N VAL A 77 -13.58 -2.17 -0.24
CA VAL A 77 -12.30 -2.91 -0.30
C VAL A 77 -12.50 -4.37 0.08
N PHE A 78 -13.19 -4.65 1.18
CA PHE A 78 -13.43 -6.02 1.65
C PHE A 78 -14.27 -6.83 0.67
N THR A 79 -15.33 -6.23 0.12
CA THR A 79 -16.14 -6.85 -0.94
C THR A 79 -15.31 -7.12 -2.20
N THR A 80 -14.49 -6.15 -2.62
CA THR A 80 -13.59 -6.30 -3.77
C THR A 80 -12.56 -7.44 -3.56
N LEU A 81 -12.15 -7.66 -2.32
CA LEU A 81 -11.23 -8.74 -1.96
C LEU A 81 -11.95 -10.09 -1.73
N GLY A 82 -13.29 -10.14 -1.74
CA GLY A 82 -14.09 -11.32 -1.44
C GLY A 82 -14.06 -11.74 0.03
N LEU A 83 -13.80 -10.78 0.93
CA LEU A 83 -13.66 -10.99 2.37
C LEU A 83 -14.97 -10.69 3.15
N ASP A 84 -16.06 -10.38 2.46
CA ASP A 84 -17.38 -10.04 3.00
C ASP A 84 -18.28 -11.27 3.26
N ARG A 85 -17.77 -12.48 3.05
CA ARG A 85 -18.55 -13.74 3.20
C ARG A 85 -18.41 -14.31 4.62
N PRO A 86 -19.53 -14.53 5.34
CA PRO A 86 -19.51 -15.04 6.72
C PRO A 86 -18.92 -16.46 6.88
N ASP A 87 -19.07 -17.34 5.88
CA ASP A 87 -18.47 -18.67 5.88
C ASP A 87 -16.95 -18.61 5.76
N TYR A 88 -16.45 -17.74 4.90
CA TYR A 88 -15.02 -17.51 4.74
C TYR A 88 -14.41 -16.83 5.98
N TRP A 89 -15.12 -15.89 6.59
CA TRP A 89 -14.71 -15.26 7.84
C TRP A 89 -14.54 -16.27 8.98
N ARG A 90 -15.52 -17.16 9.15
CA ARG A 90 -15.43 -18.26 10.13
C ARG A 90 -14.26 -19.20 9.84
N HIS A 91 -14.08 -19.57 8.57
CA HIS A 91 -12.94 -20.39 8.16
C HIS A 91 -11.59 -19.71 8.50
N LEU A 92 -11.45 -18.40 8.26
CA LEU A 92 -10.24 -17.67 8.65
C LEU A 92 -9.98 -17.74 10.15
N LEU A 93 -11.00 -17.54 10.99
CA LEU A 93 -10.85 -17.63 12.44
C LEU A 93 -10.37 -19.02 12.91
N GLU A 94 -10.79 -20.07 12.23
CA GLU A 94 -10.38 -21.45 12.53
C GLU A 94 -8.91 -21.68 12.15
N ILE A 95 -8.54 -21.44 10.90
CA ILE A 95 -7.17 -21.69 10.42
C ILE A 95 -6.14 -20.77 11.07
N GLU A 96 -6.51 -19.52 11.40
CA GLU A 96 -5.65 -18.61 12.14
C GLU A 96 -5.42 -19.06 13.58
N HIS A 97 -6.47 -19.56 14.22
CA HIS A 97 -6.34 -20.15 15.56
C HIS A 97 -5.41 -21.37 15.55
N GLU A 98 -5.61 -22.29 14.61
CA GLU A 98 -4.76 -23.49 14.45
C GLU A 98 -3.30 -23.12 14.20
N VAL A 99 -3.02 -22.18 13.29
CA VAL A 99 -1.64 -21.79 12.98
C VAL A 99 -0.97 -21.06 14.15
N ILE A 100 -1.70 -20.23 14.91
CA ILE A 100 -1.16 -19.58 16.11
C ILE A 100 -0.84 -20.62 17.20
N GLN A 101 -1.68 -21.62 17.38
CA GLN A 101 -1.42 -22.72 18.33
C GLN A 101 -0.23 -23.60 17.92
N ASP A 102 -0.09 -23.91 16.61
CA ASP A 102 1.03 -24.69 16.09
C ASP A 102 2.36 -23.94 16.18
N VAL A 103 2.35 -22.68 15.72
CA VAL A 103 3.55 -21.83 15.65
C VAL A 103 3.96 -21.33 17.03
N GLN A 104 3.03 -21.05 17.93
CA GLN A 104 3.25 -20.41 19.23
C GLN A 104 4.10 -19.12 19.10
N PRO A 105 3.65 -18.12 18.34
CA PRO A 105 4.40 -16.88 18.14
C PRO A 105 4.38 -16.02 19.41
N ASP A 106 5.45 -15.25 19.62
CA ASP A 106 5.50 -14.23 20.66
C ASP A 106 4.64 -13.00 20.32
N VAL A 107 4.48 -12.71 19.01
CA VAL A 107 3.68 -11.58 18.50
C VAL A 107 3.09 -11.94 17.13
N VAL A 108 1.84 -11.54 16.90
CA VAL A 108 1.20 -11.54 15.58
C VAL A 108 1.26 -10.13 14.98
N ILE A 109 1.74 -10.00 13.76
CA ILE A 109 1.79 -8.74 13.01
C ILE A 109 0.83 -8.84 11.84
N ALA A 110 -0.20 -7.99 11.81
CA ALA A 110 -1.26 -8.07 10.82
C ALA A 110 -1.48 -6.74 10.08
N ASP A 111 -1.86 -6.86 8.81
CA ASP A 111 -2.30 -5.73 8.00
C ASP A 111 -3.50 -6.14 7.14
N MET A 112 -4.57 -5.32 7.18
CA MET A 112 -5.81 -5.56 6.45
C MET A 112 -6.42 -6.95 6.71
N ARG A 113 -6.22 -7.49 7.92
CA ARG A 113 -6.69 -8.82 8.33
C ARG A 113 -7.36 -8.76 9.70
N PRO A 114 -8.65 -8.39 9.74
CA PRO A 114 -9.37 -8.13 10.99
C PRO A 114 -9.50 -9.38 11.89
N THR A 115 -9.63 -10.57 11.31
CA THR A 115 -9.73 -11.84 12.04
C THR A 115 -8.47 -12.17 12.84
N ALA A 116 -7.29 -11.70 12.37
CA ALA A 116 -6.02 -11.97 13.03
C ALA A 116 -5.96 -11.44 14.48
N ALA A 117 -6.55 -10.27 14.75
CA ALA A 117 -6.60 -9.72 16.12
C ALA A 117 -7.49 -10.56 17.04
N ILE A 118 -8.61 -11.08 16.54
CA ILE A 118 -9.50 -11.98 17.28
C ILE A 118 -8.79 -13.29 17.60
N SER A 119 -8.19 -13.90 16.58
CA SER A 119 -7.50 -15.21 16.68
C SER A 119 -6.29 -15.12 17.62
N ALA A 120 -5.51 -14.05 17.54
CA ALA A 120 -4.38 -13.81 18.44
C ALA A 120 -4.86 -13.61 19.88
N ARG A 121 -5.89 -12.80 20.10
CA ARG A 121 -6.47 -12.58 21.45
C ARG A 121 -7.03 -13.87 22.05
N ARG A 122 -7.67 -14.72 21.24
CA ARG A 122 -8.14 -16.04 21.66
C ARG A 122 -7.01 -16.93 22.16
N CYS A 123 -5.80 -16.79 21.60
CA CYS A 123 -4.60 -17.53 21.99
C CYS A 123 -3.75 -16.80 23.07
N GLY A 124 -4.15 -15.61 23.51
CA GLY A 124 -3.36 -14.82 24.47
C GLY A 124 -2.08 -14.22 23.87
N VAL A 125 -1.99 -14.09 22.55
CA VAL A 125 -0.82 -13.57 21.84
C VAL A 125 -1.02 -12.07 21.54
N PRO A 126 -0.04 -11.21 21.88
CA PRO A 126 -0.13 -9.78 21.58
C PRO A 126 -0.02 -9.50 20.07
N THR A 127 -0.62 -8.38 19.65
CA THR A 127 -0.73 -7.99 18.24
C THR A 127 -0.08 -6.64 17.94
N VAL A 128 0.45 -6.53 16.72
CA VAL A 128 0.85 -5.26 16.11
C VAL A 128 0.10 -5.10 14.80
N GLY A 129 -0.63 -3.98 14.65
CA GLY A 129 -1.39 -3.65 13.44
C GLY A 129 -0.77 -2.49 12.67
N LEU A 130 -0.87 -2.54 11.35
CA LEU A 130 -0.62 -1.35 10.53
C LEU A 130 -1.88 -0.48 10.55
N ALA A 131 -1.70 0.80 10.80
CA ALA A 131 -2.76 1.80 10.84
C ALA A 131 -2.55 2.83 9.73
N SER A 132 -3.60 3.15 9.03
CA SER A 132 -3.62 4.19 8.00
C SER A 132 -4.97 4.92 8.02
N ILE A 133 -5.02 6.05 7.35
CA ILE A 133 -6.27 6.80 7.12
C ILE A 133 -7.34 5.92 6.47
N GLY A 134 -6.92 4.98 5.62
CA GLY A 134 -7.82 4.06 4.93
C GLY A 134 -8.55 3.09 5.86
N THR A 135 -8.06 2.89 7.07
CA THR A 135 -8.67 2.01 8.08
C THR A 135 -9.21 2.75 9.30
N ASP A 136 -8.96 4.06 9.42
CA ASP A 136 -9.39 4.86 10.59
C ASP A 136 -10.92 5.01 10.63
N PRO A 137 -11.61 4.44 11.65
CA PRO A 137 -13.07 4.48 11.73
C PRO A 137 -13.64 5.89 11.88
N ARG A 138 -12.85 6.86 12.36
CA ARG A 138 -13.28 8.25 12.50
C ARG A 138 -13.50 8.94 11.16
N LEU A 139 -12.88 8.41 10.10
CA LEU A 139 -12.87 8.97 8.75
C LEU A 139 -13.69 8.13 7.77
N GLN A 140 -14.12 6.93 8.18
CA GLN A 140 -14.97 6.07 7.37
C GLN A 140 -16.44 6.51 7.50
N LYS A 141 -17.11 6.66 6.36
CA LYS A 141 -18.57 6.81 6.35
C LYS A 141 -19.16 5.42 6.61
N ARG A 142 -19.84 5.24 7.72
CA ARG A 142 -20.59 4.00 7.99
C ARG A 142 -21.84 4.00 7.11
N PRO A 143 -21.99 3.09 6.15
CA PRO A 143 -23.25 2.86 5.48
C PRO A 143 -24.27 2.31 6.51
N GLU A 144 -25.54 2.58 6.32
CA GLU A 144 -26.61 1.92 7.09
C GLU A 144 -26.63 0.43 6.75
N ASP A 145 -26.86 -0.44 7.75
CA ASP A 145 -26.96 -1.92 7.64
C ASP A 145 -25.75 -2.65 7.01
N GLN A 146 -24.65 -2.65 7.72
CA GLN A 146 -23.47 -3.41 7.28
C GLN A 146 -23.40 -4.80 7.95
N ALA A 147 -23.66 -5.84 7.17
CA ALA A 147 -23.49 -7.22 7.60
C ALA A 147 -22.06 -7.53 8.07
N LEU A 148 -21.05 -6.82 7.53
CA LEU A 148 -19.66 -6.90 7.99
C LEU A 148 -19.45 -6.33 9.40
N ASP A 149 -20.19 -5.30 9.80
CA ASP A 149 -20.10 -4.76 11.16
C ASP A 149 -20.70 -5.73 12.18
N GLU A 150 -21.82 -6.37 11.83
CA GLU A 150 -22.42 -7.41 12.68
C GLU A 150 -21.49 -8.59 12.82
N LEU A 151 -20.92 -9.06 11.71
CA LEU A 151 -19.95 -10.16 11.70
C LEU A 151 -18.69 -9.83 12.52
N ALA A 152 -18.16 -8.61 12.39
CA ALA A 152 -17.02 -8.13 13.16
C ALA A 152 -17.32 -8.09 14.65
N ARG A 153 -18.47 -7.52 15.03
CA ARG A 153 -18.93 -7.39 16.42
C ARG A 153 -19.17 -8.76 17.07
N GLU A 154 -19.93 -9.62 16.42
CA GLU A 154 -20.23 -10.96 16.95
C GLU A 154 -18.97 -11.80 17.13
N SER A 155 -18.05 -11.76 16.15
CA SER A 155 -16.81 -12.52 16.22
C SER A 155 -15.82 -11.97 17.26
N ALA A 156 -15.80 -10.65 17.44
CA ALA A 156 -14.88 -9.98 18.38
C ALA A 156 -15.35 -10.05 19.84
N ARG A 157 -16.65 -10.01 20.07
CA ARG A 157 -17.26 -9.88 21.40
C ARG A 157 -16.73 -10.85 22.47
N PRO A 158 -16.55 -12.16 22.21
CA PRO A 158 -16.03 -13.10 23.20
C PRO A 158 -14.59 -12.82 23.66
N TYR A 159 -13.80 -12.11 22.87
CA TYR A 159 -12.36 -11.93 23.07
C TYR A 159 -11.92 -10.48 23.27
N LEU A 160 -12.65 -9.54 22.70
CA LEU A 160 -12.34 -8.10 22.70
C LEU A 160 -13.43 -7.27 23.41
N GLY A 161 -14.53 -7.91 23.85
CA GLY A 161 -15.66 -7.25 24.49
C GLY A 161 -16.49 -6.39 23.52
N ASP A 162 -17.22 -5.43 24.08
CA ASP A 162 -18.13 -4.55 23.33
C ASP A 162 -17.43 -3.31 22.74
N ALA A 163 -16.08 -3.26 22.76
CA ALA A 163 -15.31 -2.13 22.20
C ALA A 163 -15.27 -2.10 20.67
N VAL A 164 -15.60 -3.21 20.00
CA VAL A 164 -15.66 -3.33 18.55
C VAL A 164 -17.10 -3.17 18.10
N GLU A 165 -17.42 -2.09 17.45
CA GLU A 165 -18.76 -1.80 16.92
C GLU A 165 -18.86 -1.96 15.40
N SER A 166 -17.72 -1.98 14.70
CA SER A 166 -17.66 -2.02 13.24
C SER A 166 -16.40 -2.72 12.72
N LEU A 167 -16.39 -3.03 11.43
CA LEU A 167 -15.20 -3.54 10.74
C LEU A 167 -14.02 -2.57 10.83
N PRO A 168 -14.16 -1.26 10.59
CA PRO A 168 -13.05 -0.31 10.82
C PRO A 168 -12.54 -0.31 12.28
N ASP A 169 -13.42 -0.41 13.28
CA ASP A 169 -12.99 -0.51 14.68
C ASP A 169 -12.11 -1.75 14.91
N LEU A 170 -12.53 -2.89 14.36
CA LEU A 170 -11.79 -4.14 14.48
C LEU A 170 -10.41 -4.04 13.80
N LEU A 171 -10.34 -3.43 12.61
CA LEU A 171 -9.08 -3.24 11.89
C LEU A 171 -8.14 -2.27 12.62
N PHE A 172 -8.68 -1.19 13.16
CA PHE A 172 -7.88 -0.07 13.64
C PHE A 172 -7.58 -0.14 15.15
N TRP A 173 -8.60 -0.46 15.98
CA TRP A 173 -8.46 -0.38 17.44
C TRP A 173 -8.05 -1.69 18.10
N SER A 174 -8.26 -2.85 17.47
CA SER A 174 -8.06 -4.15 18.12
C SER A 174 -6.60 -4.55 18.32
N ALA A 175 -5.67 -3.97 17.60
CA ALA A 175 -4.24 -4.23 17.80
C ALA A 175 -3.72 -3.55 19.09
N ASP A 176 -2.90 -4.30 19.87
CA ASP A 176 -2.29 -3.81 21.09
C ASP A 176 -1.29 -2.66 20.84
N ARG A 177 -0.62 -2.70 19.70
CA ARG A 177 0.33 -1.67 19.24
C ARG A 177 0.07 -1.33 17.79
N LYS A 178 0.28 -0.07 17.42
CA LYS A 178 -0.04 0.46 16.09
C LYS A 178 1.14 1.13 15.44
N ILE A 179 1.34 0.83 14.17
CA ILE A 179 2.39 1.39 13.32
C ILE A 179 1.74 2.12 12.15
N ALA A 180 2.09 3.39 11.95
CA ALA A 180 1.78 4.11 10.73
C ALA A 180 3.00 4.12 9.79
N THR A 181 2.85 3.49 8.62
CA THR A 181 3.88 3.49 7.55
C THR A 181 3.87 4.81 6.78
N SER A 182 3.88 5.92 7.50
CA SER A 182 3.67 7.27 7.00
C SER A 182 4.39 8.28 7.90
N PHE A 183 4.08 9.57 7.78
CA PHE A 183 4.58 10.65 8.63
C PHE A 183 3.48 11.67 8.95
N THR A 184 3.66 12.42 10.04
CA THR A 184 2.62 13.29 10.60
C THR A 184 2.05 14.30 9.61
N GLN A 185 2.87 14.86 8.72
CA GLN A 185 2.38 15.83 7.74
C GLN A 185 1.57 15.21 6.62
N PHE A 186 1.73 13.91 6.36
CA PHE A 186 0.96 13.19 5.35
C PHE A 186 -0.36 12.64 5.90
N GLU A 187 -0.36 12.09 7.11
CA GLU A 187 -1.54 11.58 7.81
C GLU A 187 -1.66 12.23 9.20
N PRO A 188 -1.92 13.54 9.30
CA PRO A 188 -1.95 14.26 10.57
C PRO A 188 -3.06 13.78 11.52
N GLU A 189 -4.15 13.23 10.98
CA GLU A 189 -5.29 12.72 11.74
C GLU A 189 -4.90 11.53 12.64
N LEU A 190 -3.86 10.77 12.26
CA LEU A 190 -3.37 9.67 13.08
C LEU A 190 -2.57 10.14 14.30
N SER A 191 -2.15 11.40 14.38
CA SER A 191 -1.37 11.92 15.51
C SER A 191 -2.13 11.87 16.85
N ASP A 192 -3.47 11.88 16.80
CA ASP A 192 -4.34 11.80 17.97
C ASP A 192 -4.60 10.35 18.43
N VAL A 193 -4.08 9.35 17.71
CA VAL A 193 -4.24 7.94 18.04
C VAL A 193 -3.28 7.55 19.17
N PRO A 194 -3.79 7.12 20.35
CA PRO A 194 -2.93 6.73 21.44
C PRO A 194 -1.95 5.61 21.07
N GLY A 195 -0.67 5.82 21.34
CA GLY A 195 0.36 4.80 21.14
C GLY A 195 0.77 4.54 19.70
N ILE A 196 0.23 5.28 18.73
CA ILE A 196 0.67 5.13 17.32
C ILE A 196 2.12 5.57 17.16
N ARG A 197 2.83 4.87 16.29
CA ARG A 197 4.22 5.18 15.93
C ARG A 197 4.33 5.38 14.42
N TYR A 198 4.65 6.59 14.01
CA TYR A 198 5.04 6.88 12.63
C TYR A 198 6.44 6.36 12.38
N ILE A 199 6.58 5.48 11.41
CA ILE A 199 7.88 4.88 11.06
C ILE A 199 8.39 5.35 9.69
N GLY A 200 7.56 6.05 8.91
CA GLY A 200 7.93 6.53 7.59
C GLY A 200 7.80 5.48 6.50
N TYR A 201 8.50 5.73 5.40
CA TYR A 201 8.49 4.86 4.23
C TYR A 201 9.26 3.55 4.48
N LEU A 202 8.73 2.46 3.93
CA LEU A 202 9.35 1.13 3.94
C LEU A 202 10.00 0.86 2.59
N ASP A 203 11.27 1.13 2.47
CA ASP A 203 12.04 0.97 1.23
C ASP A 203 12.45 -0.48 0.93
N GLY A 204 12.88 -0.72 -0.29
CA GLY A 204 13.60 -1.93 -0.67
C GLY A 204 12.77 -3.19 -0.77
N THR A 205 11.48 -3.06 -1.00
CA THR A 205 10.54 -4.18 -0.96
C THR A 205 10.68 -5.18 -2.09
N ASN A 206 11.17 -4.79 -3.27
CA ASN A 206 11.26 -5.70 -4.41
C ASN A 206 12.45 -5.33 -5.34
N ARG A 207 13.66 -5.62 -4.91
CA ARG A 207 14.86 -5.44 -5.74
C ARG A 207 14.98 -6.58 -6.75
N ARG A 208 14.27 -6.48 -7.84
CA ARG A 208 14.49 -7.32 -9.04
C ARG A 208 15.55 -6.68 -9.92
N GLY A 209 16.61 -6.16 -9.49
CA GLY A 209 17.69 -5.54 -10.25
C GLY A 209 17.24 -4.72 -11.49
N LEU A 210 18.02 -3.78 -11.92
CA LEU A 210 17.69 -2.91 -13.08
C LEU A 210 17.60 -3.68 -14.42
N GLY A 211 18.06 -4.93 -14.47
CA GLY A 211 18.10 -5.69 -15.72
C GLY A 211 18.78 -4.90 -16.85
N ASP A 212 18.44 -5.19 -18.09
CA ASP A 212 18.90 -4.46 -19.29
C ASP A 212 18.02 -3.24 -19.59
N LEU A 213 17.88 -2.31 -18.59
CA LEU A 213 17.18 -1.06 -18.87
C LEU A 213 17.99 -0.16 -19.81
N PRO A 214 17.31 0.55 -20.71
CA PRO A 214 18.01 1.50 -21.58
C PRO A 214 18.62 2.68 -20.79
N PRO A 215 19.58 3.42 -21.39
CA PRO A 215 20.11 4.63 -20.78
C PRO A 215 18.97 5.60 -20.37
N ARG A 216 19.09 6.17 -19.17
CA ARG A 216 18.09 7.07 -18.62
C ARG A 216 18.17 8.44 -19.26
N PRO A 217 17.05 8.99 -19.75
CA PRO A 217 17.03 10.34 -20.26
C PRO A 217 17.02 11.37 -19.11
N GLU A 218 17.51 12.60 -19.39
CA GLU A 218 17.64 13.66 -18.39
C GLU A 218 16.32 14.11 -17.74
N ARG A 219 15.22 14.13 -18.49
CA ARG A 219 13.89 14.57 -18.05
C ARG A 219 12.94 13.38 -17.96
N LEU A 220 13.35 12.36 -17.20
CA LEU A 220 12.56 11.15 -17.05
C LEU A 220 11.40 11.36 -16.08
N VAL A 221 10.18 11.08 -16.52
CA VAL A 221 8.99 10.92 -15.69
C VAL A 221 8.61 9.44 -15.67
N LEU A 222 8.50 8.87 -14.48
CA LEU A 222 7.98 7.51 -14.32
C LEU A 222 6.45 7.56 -14.30
N ALA A 223 5.80 6.57 -14.91
CA ALA A 223 4.36 6.44 -14.89
C ALA A 223 3.95 5.05 -14.37
N TYR A 224 3.18 5.01 -13.28
CA TYR A 224 2.72 3.81 -12.62
C TYR A 224 1.19 3.78 -12.53
N LEU A 225 0.54 3.28 -13.59
CA LEU A 225 -0.91 3.37 -13.80
C LEU A 225 -1.59 1.99 -13.89
N SER A 226 -0.85 0.89 -13.71
CA SER A 226 -1.24 -0.48 -14.02
C SER A 226 -2.48 -1.01 -13.28
N THR A 227 -2.89 -0.36 -12.19
CA THR A 227 -3.99 -0.86 -11.34
C THR A 227 -5.36 -0.23 -11.64
N VAL A 228 -5.49 0.62 -12.66
CA VAL A 228 -6.73 1.38 -12.94
C VAL A 228 -7.31 1.17 -14.34
N GLY A 229 -6.97 0.06 -15.01
CA GLY A 229 -7.53 -0.25 -16.35
C GLY A 229 -7.10 0.74 -17.45
N TRP A 230 -6.01 1.45 -17.28
CA TRP A 230 -5.58 2.55 -18.14
C TRP A 230 -4.69 2.11 -19.33
N ASN A 231 -4.73 0.84 -19.66
CA ASN A 231 -3.96 0.25 -20.76
C ASN A 231 -4.60 0.43 -22.15
N SER A 232 -5.55 1.39 -22.29
CA SER A 232 -6.16 1.63 -23.58
C SER A 232 -5.17 2.32 -24.55
N ASP A 233 -5.25 2.00 -25.84
CA ASP A 233 -4.50 2.69 -26.90
C ASP A 233 -4.65 4.21 -26.85
N THR A 234 -5.81 4.70 -26.42
CA THR A 234 -6.08 6.13 -26.25
C THR A 234 -5.20 6.73 -25.18
N MET A 235 -5.02 6.04 -24.05
CA MET A 235 -4.15 6.51 -22.95
C MET A 235 -2.69 6.49 -23.38
N VAL A 236 -2.23 5.42 -24.03
CA VAL A 236 -0.85 5.32 -24.57
C VAL A 236 -0.55 6.48 -25.51
N ARG A 237 -1.47 6.76 -26.46
CA ARG A 237 -1.32 7.91 -27.38
C ARG A 237 -1.34 9.25 -26.65
N SER A 238 -2.17 9.39 -25.62
CA SER A 238 -2.22 10.61 -24.81
C SER A 238 -0.92 10.84 -24.06
N LEU A 239 -0.38 9.82 -23.40
CA LEU A 239 0.91 9.89 -22.70
C LEU A 239 2.05 10.25 -23.65
N ALA A 240 2.16 9.58 -24.81
CA ALA A 240 3.19 9.85 -25.81
C ALA A 240 3.13 11.29 -26.30
N ARG A 241 1.94 11.78 -26.63
CA ARG A 241 1.76 13.16 -27.10
C ARG A 241 2.01 14.19 -26.01
N SER A 242 1.62 13.90 -24.78
CA SER A 242 1.89 14.78 -23.62
C SER A 242 3.39 14.89 -23.34
N ALA A 243 4.10 13.78 -23.38
CA ALA A 243 5.53 13.72 -23.17
C ALA A 243 6.29 14.53 -24.24
N GLU A 244 5.94 14.36 -25.51
CA GLU A 244 6.47 15.15 -26.62
C GLU A 244 6.24 16.64 -26.43
N LEU A 245 5.03 17.07 -26.12
CA LEU A 245 4.67 18.48 -25.91
C LEU A 245 5.40 19.12 -24.74
N ALA A 246 5.67 18.36 -23.66
CA ALA A 246 6.38 18.82 -22.48
C ALA A 246 7.91 18.72 -22.60
N GLY A 247 8.42 18.06 -23.64
CA GLY A 247 9.84 17.77 -23.80
C GLY A 247 10.40 16.87 -22.68
N VAL A 248 9.59 15.92 -22.20
CA VAL A 248 9.99 14.92 -21.20
C VAL A 248 9.99 13.52 -21.83
N HIS A 249 10.65 12.58 -21.18
CA HIS A 249 10.54 11.16 -21.50
C HIS A 249 9.71 10.45 -20.43
N VAL A 250 8.79 9.58 -20.85
CA VAL A 250 7.94 8.82 -19.92
C VAL A 250 8.29 7.34 -20.02
N TRP A 251 8.61 6.74 -18.88
CA TRP A 251 8.68 5.29 -18.74
C TRP A 251 7.45 4.81 -17.96
N CYS A 252 6.60 4.03 -18.61
CA CYS A 252 5.30 3.64 -18.08
C CYS A 252 5.25 2.14 -17.80
N VAL A 253 4.84 1.77 -16.60
CA VAL A 253 4.51 0.38 -16.26
C VAL A 253 3.10 0.08 -16.75
N THR A 254 2.99 -0.91 -17.64
CA THR A 254 1.76 -1.40 -18.23
C THR A 254 1.94 -2.86 -18.62
N ASN A 255 0.87 -3.53 -19.03
CA ASN A 255 0.97 -4.90 -19.52
C ASN A 255 1.57 -4.92 -20.95
N ALA A 256 2.88 -4.92 -21.06
CA ALA A 256 3.63 -4.89 -22.31
C ALA A 256 4.00 -6.30 -22.84
N ASN A 257 3.43 -7.37 -22.24
CA ASN A 257 3.66 -8.78 -22.63
C ASN A 257 5.15 -9.19 -22.66
N GLY A 258 5.90 -8.80 -21.64
CA GLY A 258 7.30 -9.18 -21.46
C GLY A 258 8.29 -8.42 -22.35
N ARG A 259 7.86 -7.37 -23.02
CA ARG A 259 8.71 -6.59 -23.93
C ARG A 259 8.63 -5.10 -23.63
N MET A 260 9.78 -4.43 -23.74
CA MET A 260 9.78 -2.97 -23.80
C MET A 260 9.23 -2.54 -25.16
N VAL A 261 8.27 -1.60 -25.17
CA VAL A 261 7.68 -1.02 -26.37
C VAL A 261 7.94 0.48 -26.39
N GLU A 262 8.57 0.98 -27.46
CA GLU A 262 8.78 2.41 -27.66
C GLU A 262 7.64 2.99 -28.50
N VAL A 263 7.10 4.13 -28.08
CA VAL A 263 6.01 4.85 -28.74
C VAL A 263 6.39 6.31 -28.96
N GLY A 264 6.64 6.70 -30.19
CA GLY A 264 6.88 8.10 -30.57
C GLY A 264 8.14 8.77 -30.00
N GLY A 265 9.16 7.99 -29.62
CA GLY A 265 10.46 8.50 -29.15
C GLY A 265 10.47 9.09 -27.72
N HIS A 266 9.31 9.40 -27.14
CA HIS A 266 9.17 10.01 -25.82
C HIS A 266 8.51 9.09 -24.77
N LEU A 267 7.89 7.97 -25.17
CA LEU A 267 7.24 7.02 -24.29
C LEU A 267 7.83 5.63 -24.45
N ARG A 268 8.18 4.98 -23.33
CA ARG A 268 8.53 3.56 -23.30
C ARG A 268 7.62 2.83 -22.31
N LEU A 269 7.11 1.68 -22.72
CA LEU A 269 6.23 0.83 -21.96
C LEU A 269 7.03 -0.38 -21.43
N PHE A 270 6.80 -0.74 -20.18
CA PHE A 270 7.46 -1.84 -19.49
C PHE A 270 6.42 -2.66 -18.71
N ASP A 271 6.65 -3.95 -18.52
CA ASP A 271 5.83 -4.76 -17.60
C ASP A 271 6.18 -4.48 -16.13
N TYR A 272 7.42 -4.13 -15.87
CA TYR A 272 7.93 -3.84 -14.54
C TYR A 272 9.04 -2.78 -14.59
N LEU A 273 9.03 -1.90 -13.61
CA LEU A 273 10.11 -0.95 -13.33
C LEU A 273 10.42 -0.97 -11.83
N PRO A 274 11.70 -1.07 -11.44
CA PRO A 274 12.11 -0.99 -10.03
C PRO A 274 12.03 0.47 -9.56
N LEU A 275 10.89 0.86 -9.02
CA LEU A 275 10.55 2.25 -8.71
C LEU A 275 11.56 2.92 -7.77
N ASP A 276 11.93 2.24 -6.67
CA ASP A 276 12.88 2.78 -5.68
C ASP A 276 14.28 3.03 -6.26
N GLU A 277 14.67 2.27 -7.29
CA GLU A 277 15.97 2.42 -7.94
C GLU A 277 15.96 3.51 -9.02
N LEU A 278 14.78 3.79 -9.60
CA LEU A 278 14.62 4.77 -10.68
C LEU A 278 14.20 6.16 -10.18
N LEU A 279 13.42 6.23 -9.11
CA LEU A 279 12.94 7.52 -8.57
C LEU A 279 14.06 8.51 -8.26
N PRO A 280 15.20 8.13 -7.63
CA PRO A 280 16.26 9.08 -7.31
C PRO A 280 16.81 9.86 -8.51
N GLU A 281 16.72 9.27 -9.71
CA GLU A 281 17.23 9.85 -10.95
C GLU A 281 16.11 10.34 -11.89
N SER A 282 14.86 10.38 -11.38
CA SER A 282 13.69 10.83 -12.14
C SER A 282 13.41 12.31 -11.89
N ALA A 283 12.80 12.95 -12.88
CA ALA A 283 12.34 14.34 -12.77
C ALA A 283 10.92 14.45 -12.21
N GLY A 284 10.13 13.38 -12.25
CA GLY A 284 8.76 13.34 -11.76
C GLY A 284 8.14 11.96 -11.80
N LEU A 285 6.96 11.84 -11.22
CA LEU A 285 6.16 10.62 -11.16
C LEU A 285 4.70 10.92 -11.53
N LEU A 286 4.09 10.09 -12.37
CA LEU A 286 2.65 10.03 -12.60
C LEU A 286 2.13 8.69 -12.06
N PHE A 287 1.15 8.70 -11.15
CA PHE A 287 0.69 7.47 -10.54
C PHE A 287 -0.80 7.50 -10.14
N HIS A 288 -1.31 6.34 -9.79
CA HIS A 288 -2.73 6.12 -9.46
C HIS A 288 -3.13 6.53 -8.02
N GLY A 289 -2.27 7.16 -7.24
CA GLY A 289 -2.60 7.64 -5.88
C GLY A 289 -2.39 6.63 -4.76
N GLY A 290 -1.83 5.43 -4.99
CA GLY A 290 -1.59 4.45 -3.92
C GLY A 290 -0.57 4.97 -2.90
N GLN A 291 -0.81 4.73 -1.60
CA GLN A 291 -0.01 5.25 -0.48
C GLN A 291 1.48 4.91 -0.60
N GLY A 292 1.82 3.65 -0.87
CA GLY A 292 3.22 3.25 -1.00
C GLY A 292 3.98 4.02 -2.08
N THR A 293 3.34 4.25 -3.22
CA THR A 293 3.93 5.00 -4.33
C THR A 293 4.01 6.51 -4.03
N ALA A 294 3.01 7.07 -3.32
CA ALA A 294 3.05 8.44 -2.83
C ALA A 294 4.24 8.66 -1.88
N LEU A 295 4.36 7.79 -0.89
CA LEU A 295 5.46 7.86 0.08
C LEU A 295 6.83 7.60 -0.55
N ALA A 296 6.93 6.72 -1.55
CA ALA A 296 8.15 6.50 -2.32
C ALA A 296 8.58 7.80 -3.03
N SER A 297 7.66 8.49 -3.71
CA SER A 297 7.99 9.76 -4.36
C SER A 297 8.50 10.81 -3.37
N LEU A 298 7.85 10.95 -2.22
CA LEU A 298 8.24 11.89 -1.17
C LEU A 298 9.57 11.49 -0.51
N PHE A 299 9.81 10.20 -0.26
CA PHE A 299 11.06 9.69 0.31
C PHE A 299 12.26 9.95 -0.61
N HIS A 300 12.05 9.92 -1.92
CA HIS A 300 13.07 10.26 -2.91
C HIS A 300 13.08 11.76 -3.27
N GLY A 301 12.15 12.57 -2.76
CA GLY A 301 12.08 14.01 -3.02
C GLY A 301 11.63 14.33 -4.46
N ILE A 302 10.83 13.46 -5.05
CA ILE A 302 10.38 13.54 -6.44
C ILE A 302 8.94 14.08 -6.50
N PRO A 303 8.69 15.18 -7.22
CA PRO A 303 7.34 15.69 -7.43
C PRO A 303 6.45 14.70 -8.18
N ALA A 304 5.14 14.69 -7.83
CA ALA A 304 4.23 13.70 -8.39
C ALA A 304 2.91 14.30 -8.92
N ILE A 305 2.37 13.65 -9.96
CA ILE A 305 0.98 13.81 -10.42
C ILE A 305 0.23 12.57 -9.93
N ALA A 306 -0.68 12.74 -8.98
CA ALA A 306 -1.54 11.68 -8.50
C ALA A 306 -2.89 11.72 -9.21
N CYS A 307 -3.29 10.60 -9.83
CA CYS A 307 -4.57 10.47 -10.52
C CYS A 307 -5.37 9.29 -9.95
N PRO A 308 -6.11 9.51 -8.86
CA PRO A 308 -6.64 8.45 -8.00
C PRO A 308 -7.83 7.67 -8.58
N GLY A 309 -8.51 8.21 -9.59
CA GLY A 309 -9.78 7.65 -10.02
C GLY A 309 -10.84 7.74 -8.92
N GLN A 310 -11.72 6.74 -8.84
CA GLN A 310 -12.80 6.68 -7.84
C GLN A 310 -12.43 5.74 -6.68
N ASN A 311 -11.37 6.07 -5.95
CA ASN A 311 -10.94 5.32 -4.79
C ASN A 311 -10.64 6.30 -3.64
N TYR A 312 -11.33 6.14 -2.51
CA TYR A 312 -11.30 7.08 -1.38
C TYR A 312 -9.90 7.26 -0.76
N GLU A 313 -9.15 6.17 -0.56
CA GLU A 313 -7.78 6.23 -0.03
C GLU A 313 -6.84 6.95 -0.99
N ARG A 314 -6.96 6.64 -2.29
CA ARG A 314 -6.14 7.26 -3.32
C ARG A 314 -6.45 8.74 -3.51
N GLN A 315 -7.74 9.12 -3.36
CA GLN A 315 -8.18 10.53 -3.33
C GLN A 315 -7.50 11.27 -2.18
N TYR A 316 -7.56 10.69 -0.97
CA TYR A 316 -6.88 11.26 0.18
C TYR A 316 -5.37 11.44 -0.09
N ASN A 317 -4.68 10.43 -0.59
CA ASN A 317 -3.26 10.50 -0.90
C ASN A 317 -2.94 11.59 -1.94
N ALA A 318 -3.78 11.75 -2.96
CA ALA A 318 -3.65 12.79 -3.98
C ALA A 318 -3.82 14.20 -3.39
N ASP A 319 -4.84 14.39 -2.53
CA ASP A 319 -5.08 15.64 -1.81
C ASP A 319 -3.89 15.99 -0.89
N ARG A 320 -3.26 14.98 -0.25
CA ARG A 320 -2.08 15.19 0.59
C ARG A 320 -0.85 15.59 -0.21
N ILE A 321 -0.60 14.95 -1.37
CA ILE A 321 0.49 15.33 -2.30
C ILE A 321 0.33 16.81 -2.73
N GLU A 322 -0.87 17.21 -3.13
CA GLU A 322 -1.16 18.58 -3.54
C GLU A 322 -1.11 19.56 -2.36
N GLY A 323 -1.75 19.20 -1.23
CA GLY A 323 -1.76 20.04 -0.02
C GLY A 323 -0.38 20.29 0.59
N LEU A 324 0.55 19.35 0.44
CA LEU A 324 1.96 19.54 0.80
C LEU A 324 2.76 20.34 -0.25
N GLY A 325 2.15 20.70 -1.36
CA GLY A 325 2.83 21.37 -2.48
C GLY A 325 3.82 20.49 -3.24
N CYS A 326 3.80 19.18 -2.98
CA CYS A 326 4.74 18.21 -3.55
C CYS A 326 4.34 17.71 -4.95
N GLY A 327 3.21 18.16 -5.47
CA GLY A 327 2.71 17.73 -6.77
C GLY A 327 1.31 18.24 -7.08
N VAL A 328 0.56 17.45 -7.83
CA VAL A 328 -0.76 17.79 -8.34
C VAL A 328 -1.74 16.64 -8.15
N HIS A 329 -2.93 16.94 -7.68
CA HIS A 329 -4.08 16.05 -7.76
C HIS A 329 -4.74 16.22 -9.15
N ALA A 330 -4.69 15.21 -9.98
CA ALA A 330 -5.24 15.22 -11.33
C ALA A 330 -6.45 14.29 -11.45
N SER A 331 -7.43 14.69 -12.23
CA SER A 331 -8.55 13.84 -12.64
C SER A 331 -8.20 13.03 -13.90
N VAL A 332 -9.00 12.03 -14.21
CA VAL A 332 -8.88 11.28 -15.48
C VAL A 332 -9.03 12.21 -16.70
N MET A 333 -9.81 13.28 -16.56
CA MET A 333 -10.01 14.26 -17.64
C MET A 333 -8.76 15.11 -17.92
N ASP A 334 -7.86 15.25 -16.96
CA ASP A 334 -6.61 15.99 -17.06
C ASP A 334 -5.52 15.20 -17.81
N LEU A 335 -5.75 13.92 -18.08
CA LEU A 335 -4.83 13.08 -18.85
C LEU A 335 -4.91 13.32 -20.38
N ARG A 336 -5.61 14.36 -20.81
CA ARG A 336 -5.60 14.81 -22.21
C ARG A 336 -4.25 15.48 -22.56
N PRO A 337 -3.76 15.32 -23.80
CA PRO A 337 -2.39 15.70 -24.15
C PRO A 337 -1.95 17.10 -23.74
N ARG A 338 -2.77 18.13 -23.98
CA ARG A 338 -2.42 19.53 -23.64
C ARG A 338 -2.42 19.79 -22.12
N THR A 339 -3.40 19.23 -21.39
CA THR A 339 -3.48 19.41 -19.94
C THR A 339 -2.34 18.65 -19.27
N LEU A 340 -2.17 17.38 -19.61
CA LEU A 340 -1.13 16.54 -19.01
C LEU A 340 0.29 17.05 -19.31
N SER A 341 0.53 17.59 -20.52
CA SER A 341 1.83 18.23 -20.80
C SER A 341 2.12 19.42 -19.89
N GLY A 342 1.11 20.25 -19.58
CA GLY A 342 1.23 21.32 -18.60
C GLY A 342 1.52 20.80 -17.19
N LEU A 343 0.89 19.69 -16.79
CA LEU A 343 1.18 19.06 -15.50
C LEU A 343 2.60 18.48 -15.45
N PHE A 344 3.07 17.85 -16.50
CA PHE A 344 4.48 17.40 -16.60
C PHE A 344 5.44 18.59 -16.45
N SER A 345 5.22 19.68 -17.17
CA SER A 345 6.05 20.88 -17.02
C SER A 345 6.01 21.40 -15.59
N ARG A 346 4.84 21.43 -14.94
CA ARG A 346 4.71 21.89 -13.55
C ARG A 346 5.55 21.06 -12.59
N ILE A 347 5.47 19.72 -12.62
CA ILE A 347 6.23 18.88 -11.68
C ILE A 347 7.72 18.85 -11.99
N VAL A 348 8.12 19.04 -13.26
CA VAL A 348 9.52 18.96 -13.66
C VAL A 348 10.23 20.31 -13.52
N ASP A 349 9.56 21.43 -13.86
CA ASP A 349 10.20 22.72 -14.03
C ASP A 349 9.90 23.72 -12.89
N ASP A 350 8.79 23.52 -12.12
CA ASP A 350 8.44 24.43 -11.02
C ASP A 350 9.38 24.24 -9.82
N PRO A 351 10.19 25.28 -9.46
CA PRO A 351 11.12 25.16 -8.34
C PRO A 351 10.42 25.07 -6.98
N GLY A 352 9.19 25.60 -6.85
CA GLY A 352 8.40 25.54 -5.63
C GLY A 352 7.98 24.12 -5.31
N VAL A 353 7.43 23.40 -6.31
CA VAL A 353 7.02 22.00 -6.18
C VAL A 353 8.22 21.08 -5.86
N ARG A 354 9.34 21.31 -6.52
CA ARG A 354 10.58 20.56 -6.26
C ARG A 354 11.14 20.82 -4.85
N THR A 355 11.07 22.07 -4.38
CA THR A 355 11.50 22.42 -3.02
C THR A 355 10.61 21.76 -1.98
N ALA A 356 9.29 21.78 -2.16
CA ALA A 356 8.35 21.14 -1.26
C ALA A 356 8.59 19.60 -1.18
N ALA A 357 8.78 18.94 -2.33
CA ALA A 357 9.08 17.52 -2.37
C ALA A 357 10.39 17.17 -1.63
N ARG A 358 11.43 18.00 -1.78
CA ARG A 358 12.70 17.85 -1.02
C ARG A 358 12.51 18.08 0.48
N SER A 359 11.64 19.00 0.88
CA SER A 359 11.31 19.22 2.29
C SER A 359 10.61 18.02 2.89
N ALA A 360 9.67 17.41 2.18
CA ALA A 360 9.02 16.17 2.58
C ALA A 360 10.03 14.99 2.66
N GLN A 361 10.98 14.91 1.74
CA GLN A 361 12.07 13.94 1.77
C GLN A 361 12.86 14.01 3.08
N VAL A 362 13.24 15.20 3.52
CA VAL A 362 13.99 15.39 4.77
C VAL A 362 13.22 14.84 5.97
N LEU A 363 11.92 15.13 6.04
CA LEU A 363 11.05 14.66 7.11
C LEU A 363 10.92 13.12 7.11
N LEU A 364 10.66 12.52 5.94
CA LEU A 364 10.50 11.08 5.81
C LEU A 364 11.80 10.30 6.09
N ARG A 365 12.94 10.80 5.63
CA ARG A 365 14.24 10.16 5.86
C ARG A 365 14.73 10.26 7.30
N ALA A 366 14.16 11.17 8.09
CA ALA A 366 14.44 11.24 9.52
C ALA A 366 13.71 10.15 10.33
N LEU A 367 12.73 9.46 9.75
CA LEU A 367 11.98 8.40 10.40
C LEU A 367 12.69 7.04 10.28
N PRO A 368 12.48 6.15 11.27
CA PRO A 368 13.31 4.94 11.41
C PRO A 368 12.98 3.80 10.41
N GLY A 369 11.93 3.92 9.60
CA GLY A 369 11.54 2.91 8.61
C GLY A 369 11.25 1.54 9.23
N SER A 370 11.63 0.48 8.52
CA SER A 370 11.42 -0.91 8.96
C SER A 370 12.08 -1.23 10.32
N SER A 371 13.19 -0.55 10.65
CA SER A 371 13.85 -0.71 11.95
C SER A 371 12.95 -0.23 13.09
N GLY A 372 12.29 0.92 12.91
CA GLY A 372 11.33 1.43 13.88
C GLY A 372 10.10 0.56 14.06
N ALA A 373 9.67 -0.13 13.00
CA ALA A 373 8.61 -1.14 13.14
C ALA A 373 9.04 -2.28 14.07
N VAL A 374 10.28 -2.76 13.94
CA VAL A 374 10.81 -3.80 14.82
C VAL A 374 10.94 -3.30 16.26
N ASP A 375 11.32 -2.03 16.49
CA ASP A 375 11.33 -1.44 17.84
C ASP A 375 9.93 -1.48 18.48
N VAL A 376 8.88 -1.19 17.72
CA VAL A 376 7.48 -1.32 18.19
C VAL A 376 7.14 -2.78 18.50
N ILE A 377 7.55 -3.72 17.66
CA ILE A 377 7.33 -5.16 17.89
C ILE A 377 8.03 -5.62 19.18
N GLU A 378 9.23 -5.14 19.43
CA GLU A 378 10.03 -5.49 20.61
C GLU A 378 9.60 -4.79 21.91
N SER A 379 8.95 -3.62 21.82
CA SER A 379 8.60 -2.78 22.98
C SER A 379 7.58 -3.41 23.96
N GLY A 380 6.94 -4.49 23.58
CA GLY A 380 6.01 -5.25 24.41
C GLY A 380 6.61 -6.45 25.13
N ARG A 381 7.93 -6.55 25.25
CA ARG A 381 8.57 -7.57 26.09
C ARG A 381 8.25 -7.29 27.56
N PRO A 382 7.81 -8.31 28.33
CA PRO A 382 7.64 -8.18 29.77
C PRO A 382 8.98 -7.89 30.48
#